data_a82776ee6786c1e3fd5ab1ee864400c8
#
_entry.id   a82776ee6786c1e3fd5ab1ee864400c8
#
_cell.length_a   1.000
_cell.length_b   1.000
_cell.length_c   1.000
_cell.angle_alpha   90.00
_cell.angle_beta   90.00
_cell.angle_gamma   90.00
#
_symmetry.space_group_name_H-M   'P 1'
#
loop_
_entity.id
_entity.type
_entity.pdbx_description
1 polymer ?
#
loop_
_entity_poly.entity_id
_entity_poly.type
_entity_poly.pdbx_seq_one_letter_code
_entity_poly.pdbx_strand_id
1 'polypeptide(L)'
;MLRDMRVLLRMGCVLFYTDTDSIIFLVAKDRRAEVESILNVGSAAYGGYKFETDGGLIVFVTLGPKNYAYTTSLGLQVVKTRGFTLTNKAALDVLNPDSMRSMLREHLAGKAARVEVACRRIAINRRRQSLHSVDVVKKYRNDVFDKRAVVSNANFEENPYVETMPFGARHRDYADCF
;
A
#
# COMPACT_ATOMS: atom_id res chain seq x y z
N MET A 1 -7.19 -15.99 5.33
CA MET A 1 -7.30 -14.59 4.89
C MET A 1 -8.67 -14.20 4.33
N LEU A 2 -9.23 -14.81 3.27
CA LEU A 2 -10.59 -14.45 2.78
C LEU A 2 -11.69 -14.58 3.84
N ARG A 3 -11.63 -15.63 4.68
CA ARG A 3 -12.53 -15.79 5.82
C ARG A 3 -12.42 -14.62 6.78
N ASP A 4 -11.21 -14.21 7.11
CA ASP A 4 -10.95 -13.17 8.10
C ASP A 4 -11.36 -11.78 7.56
N MET A 5 -11.11 -11.52 6.26
CA MET A 5 -11.64 -10.31 5.60
C MET A 5 -13.18 -10.23 5.68
N ARG A 6 -13.89 -11.36 5.44
CA ARG A 6 -15.35 -11.40 5.60
C ARG A 6 -15.81 -11.16 7.03
N VAL A 7 -15.06 -11.66 8.01
CA VAL A 7 -15.33 -11.41 9.43
C VAL A 7 -15.16 -9.92 9.73
N LEU A 8 -14.05 -9.32 9.33
CA LEU A 8 -13.78 -7.89 9.50
C LEU A 8 -14.89 -7.02 8.89
N LEU A 9 -15.32 -7.32 7.67
CA LEU A 9 -16.40 -6.59 7.01
C LEU A 9 -17.74 -6.71 7.77
N ARG A 10 -18.09 -7.90 8.26
CA ARG A 10 -19.30 -8.11 9.10
C ARG A 10 -19.22 -7.36 10.42
N MET A 11 -18.04 -7.12 10.93
CA MET A 11 -17.80 -6.32 12.12
C MET A 11 -17.82 -4.81 11.85
N GLY A 12 -18.09 -4.38 10.62
CA GLY A 12 -18.11 -2.98 10.23
C GLY A 12 -16.71 -2.36 10.05
N CYS A 13 -15.66 -3.18 9.91
CA CYS A 13 -14.34 -2.68 9.58
C CYS A 13 -14.26 -2.28 8.10
N VAL A 14 -13.48 -1.24 7.80
CA VAL A 14 -13.21 -0.82 6.42
C VAL A 14 -11.86 -1.39 6.00
N LEU A 15 -11.84 -2.23 4.97
CA LEU A 15 -10.61 -2.81 4.45
C LEU A 15 -9.96 -1.83 3.45
N PHE A 16 -8.70 -1.45 3.68
CA PHE A 16 -7.97 -0.55 2.81
C PHE A 16 -7.05 -1.27 1.83
N TYR A 17 -6.35 -2.29 2.31
CA TYR A 17 -5.31 -2.93 1.52
C TYR A 17 -5.05 -4.35 2.00
N THR A 18 -4.73 -5.24 1.06
CA THR A 18 -4.29 -6.60 1.35
C THR A 18 -3.13 -6.98 0.44
N ASP A 19 -2.14 -7.68 0.97
CA ASP A 19 -1.05 -8.24 0.18
C ASP A 19 -0.64 -9.58 0.77
N THR A 20 -0.89 -10.65 0.01
CA THR A 20 -0.56 -12.03 0.32
C THR A 20 -1.12 -12.52 1.67
N ASP A 21 -0.57 -12.09 2.78
CA ASP A 21 -0.85 -12.52 4.16
C ASP A 21 -1.08 -11.34 5.13
N SER A 22 -1.10 -10.12 4.62
CA SER A 22 -1.34 -8.91 5.41
C SER A 22 -2.66 -8.22 5.06
N ILE A 23 -3.28 -7.60 6.06
CA ILE A 23 -4.52 -6.84 5.92
C ILE A 23 -4.35 -5.50 6.63
N ILE A 24 -4.62 -4.39 5.93
CA ILE A 24 -4.71 -3.05 6.51
C ILE A 24 -6.18 -2.66 6.52
N PHE A 25 -6.69 -2.33 7.70
CA PHE A 25 -8.10 -1.99 7.89
C PHE A 25 -8.31 -0.93 8.96
N LEU A 26 -9.45 -0.26 8.91
CA LEU A 26 -9.94 0.65 9.94
C LEU A 26 -10.93 -0.09 10.81
N VAL A 27 -10.80 0.07 12.11
CA VAL A 27 -11.73 -0.43 13.12
C VAL A 27 -12.10 0.69 14.08
N ALA A 28 -13.34 0.71 14.54
CA ALA A 28 -13.78 1.60 15.62
C ALA A 28 -12.99 1.29 16.90
N LYS A 29 -12.58 2.33 17.62
CA LYS A 29 -11.65 2.21 18.74
C LYS A 29 -12.17 1.30 19.86
N ASP A 30 -13.46 1.36 20.11
CA ASP A 30 -14.18 0.54 21.10
C ASP A 30 -14.29 -0.93 20.69
N ARG A 31 -14.20 -1.24 19.41
CA ARG A 31 -14.26 -2.61 18.88
C ARG A 31 -12.90 -3.26 18.63
N ARG A 32 -11.83 -2.53 18.86
CA ARG A 32 -10.48 -2.99 18.58
C ARG A 32 -10.14 -4.31 19.28
N ALA A 33 -10.39 -4.39 20.59
CA ALA A 33 -10.08 -5.58 21.39
C ALA A 33 -10.87 -6.82 20.92
N GLU A 34 -12.14 -6.65 20.51
CA GLU A 34 -12.96 -7.71 19.94
C GLU A 34 -12.35 -8.25 18.64
N VAL A 35 -11.93 -7.35 17.72
CA VAL A 35 -11.31 -7.72 16.47
C VAL A 35 -9.98 -8.44 16.68
N GLU A 36 -9.13 -7.94 17.58
CA GLU A 36 -7.85 -8.56 17.93
C GLU A 36 -8.04 -9.99 18.46
N SER A 37 -9.05 -10.19 19.30
CA SER A 37 -9.40 -11.52 19.83
C SER A 37 -9.84 -12.49 18.73
N ILE A 38 -10.71 -12.05 17.83
CA ILE A 38 -11.23 -12.90 16.73
C ILE A 38 -10.13 -13.27 15.73
N LEU A 39 -9.21 -12.36 15.46
CA LEU A 39 -8.07 -12.59 14.58
C LEU A 39 -6.91 -13.33 15.26
N ASN A 40 -7.02 -13.67 16.55
CA ASN A 40 -5.94 -14.26 17.35
C ASN A 40 -4.64 -13.44 17.25
N VAL A 41 -4.72 -12.13 17.38
CA VAL A 41 -3.55 -11.26 17.29
C VAL A 41 -2.62 -11.52 18.47
N GLY A 42 -1.31 -11.67 18.18
CA GLY A 42 -0.30 -12.00 19.17
C GLY A 42 -0.20 -13.49 19.51
N SER A 43 -1.03 -14.33 18.93
CA SER A 43 -0.92 -15.78 19.12
C SER A 43 0.26 -16.36 18.35
N ALA A 44 1.03 -17.23 19.00
CA ALA A 44 2.09 -18.03 18.36
C ALA A 44 1.54 -19.23 17.56
N ALA A 45 0.23 -19.48 17.64
CA ALA A 45 -0.41 -20.58 16.92
C ALA A 45 -0.45 -20.30 15.42
N TYR A 46 -0.44 -21.37 14.63
CA TYR A 46 -0.59 -21.28 13.18
C TYR A 46 -1.91 -20.60 12.81
N GLY A 47 -1.83 -19.58 11.94
CA GLY A 47 -2.98 -18.76 11.54
C GLY A 47 -3.26 -17.54 12.44
N GLY A 48 -2.48 -17.32 13.49
CA GLY A 48 -2.51 -16.10 14.29
C GLY A 48 -1.90 -14.92 13.53
N TYR A 49 -2.38 -13.72 13.83
CA TYR A 49 -1.85 -12.47 13.28
C TYR A 49 -0.90 -11.77 14.25
N LYS A 50 -0.04 -10.93 13.74
CA LYS A 50 0.77 -10.00 14.51
C LYS A 50 0.64 -8.59 13.92
N PHE A 51 0.80 -7.59 14.74
CA PHE A 51 0.99 -6.24 14.23
C PHE A 51 2.36 -6.11 13.57
N GLU A 52 2.42 -5.51 12.39
CA GLU A 52 3.69 -5.20 11.71
C GLU A 52 4.35 -3.94 12.27
N THR A 53 3.58 -3.10 12.96
CA THR A 53 4.06 -1.82 13.51
C THR A 53 3.50 -1.60 14.90
N ASP A 54 4.31 -0.94 15.73
CA ASP A 54 3.84 -0.37 16.99
C ASP A 54 3.00 0.88 16.70
N GLY A 55 1.87 0.98 17.39
CA GLY A 55 0.89 2.05 17.19
C GLY A 55 -0.03 1.84 15.99
N GLY A 56 -1.08 2.64 15.94
CA GLY A 56 -2.04 2.64 14.82
C GLY A 56 -1.53 3.46 13.63
N LEU A 57 -2.05 3.18 12.43
CA LEU A 57 -1.80 4.01 11.27
C LEU A 57 -2.65 5.27 11.34
N ILE A 58 -2.06 6.45 11.15
CA ILE A 58 -2.74 7.74 11.06
C ILE A 58 -2.87 8.24 9.63
N VAL A 59 -1.96 7.81 8.75
CA VAL A 59 -2.00 8.06 7.31
C VAL A 59 -1.70 6.75 6.61
N PHE A 60 -2.49 6.42 5.61
CA PHE A 60 -2.22 5.35 4.67
C PHE A 60 -2.53 5.83 3.25
N VAL A 61 -1.62 5.65 2.33
CA VAL A 61 -1.78 5.99 0.92
C VAL A 61 -1.27 4.85 0.05
N THR A 62 -2.02 4.52 -0.99
CA THR A 62 -1.61 3.49 -1.96
C THR A 62 -1.79 4.01 -3.39
N LEU A 63 -0.82 3.70 -4.24
CA LEU A 63 -0.83 3.94 -5.68
C LEU A 63 -0.92 2.61 -6.46
N GLY A 64 -1.51 1.60 -5.84
CA GLY A 64 -1.72 0.29 -6.45
C GLY A 64 -0.95 -0.85 -5.78
N PRO A 65 -0.96 -2.06 -6.35
CA PRO A 65 -0.37 -3.25 -5.74
C PRO A 65 1.11 -3.07 -5.44
N LYS A 66 1.50 -3.34 -4.19
CA LYS A 66 2.88 -3.22 -3.68
C LYS A 66 3.48 -1.81 -3.78
N ASN A 67 2.62 -0.79 -3.85
CA ASN A 67 2.98 0.62 -3.87
C ASN A 67 2.15 1.37 -2.83
N TYR A 68 2.65 1.48 -1.62
CA TYR A 68 1.95 2.16 -0.53
C TYR A 68 2.92 2.81 0.45
N ALA A 69 2.42 3.78 1.16
CA ALA A 69 3.13 4.40 2.27
C ALA A 69 2.17 4.64 3.44
N TYR A 70 2.71 4.66 4.64
CA TYR A 70 1.95 5.00 5.83
C TYR A 70 2.78 5.71 6.88
N THR A 71 2.08 6.42 7.77
CA THR A 71 2.65 7.01 8.97
C THR A 71 1.91 6.43 10.19
N THR A 72 2.65 6.03 11.20
CA THR A 72 2.08 5.53 12.47
C THR A 72 1.85 6.67 13.45
N SER A 73 1.05 6.43 14.50
CA SER A 73 0.84 7.36 15.61
C SER A 73 2.11 7.66 16.40
N LEU A 74 3.14 6.85 16.24
CA LEU A 74 4.47 7.07 16.85
C LEU A 74 5.43 7.81 15.90
N GLY A 75 4.95 8.30 14.75
CA GLY A 75 5.75 9.06 13.79
C GLY A 75 6.61 8.22 12.85
N LEU A 76 6.55 6.88 12.92
CA LEU A 76 7.25 6.02 11.98
C LEU A 76 6.63 6.18 10.59
N GLN A 77 7.47 6.48 9.60
CA GLN A 77 7.08 6.50 8.19
C GLN A 77 7.63 5.27 7.48
N VAL A 78 6.78 4.58 6.75
CA VAL A 78 7.14 3.41 5.96
C VAL A 78 6.68 3.61 4.53
N VAL A 79 7.56 3.29 3.60
CA VAL A 79 7.26 3.31 2.16
C VAL A 79 7.62 1.96 1.56
N LYS A 80 6.68 1.37 0.87
CA LYS A 80 6.83 0.12 0.12
C LYS A 80 6.52 0.38 -1.34
N THR A 81 7.49 0.13 -2.20
CA THR A 81 7.34 0.36 -3.63
C THR A 81 7.92 -0.79 -4.43
N ARG A 82 7.17 -1.23 -5.42
CA ARG A 82 7.59 -2.31 -6.31
C ARG A 82 8.79 -1.88 -7.17
N GLY A 83 9.86 -2.63 -7.09
CA GLY A 83 11.05 -2.43 -7.93
C GLY A 83 12.00 -1.32 -7.46
N PHE A 84 11.77 -0.76 -6.27
CA PHE A 84 12.65 0.23 -5.66
C PHE A 84 13.24 -0.30 -4.36
N THR A 85 14.51 -0.04 -4.15
CA THR A 85 15.18 -0.31 -2.88
C THR A 85 15.38 1.03 -2.17
N LEU A 86 14.52 1.33 -1.22
CA LEU A 86 14.50 2.60 -0.47
C LEU A 86 15.31 2.44 0.82
N THR A 87 16.62 2.24 0.69
CA THR A 87 17.51 2.01 1.84
C THR A 87 18.26 3.25 2.31
N ASN A 88 18.21 4.33 1.53
CA ASN A 88 18.90 5.56 1.87
C ASN A 88 17.93 6.71 2.16
N LYS A 89 18.37 7.63 3.01
CA LYS A 89 17.58 8.80 3.41
C LYS A 89 17.16 9.65 2.19
N ALA A 90 18.08 9.87 1.24
CA ALA A 90 17.79 10.67 0.05
C ALA A 90 16.63 10.10 -0.79
N ALA A 91 16.49 8.78 -0.89
CA ALA A 91 15.36 8.15 -1.56
C ALA A 91 14.05 8.35 -0.78
N LEU A 92 14.09 8.26 0.56
CA LEU A 92 12.93 8.47 1.42
C LEU A 92 12.51 9.94 1.51
N ASP A 93 13.44 10.89 1.40
CA ASP A 93 13.14 12.32 1.33
C ASP A 93 12.33 12.66 0.06
N VAL A 94 12.59 11.97 -1.03
CA VAL A 94 11.86 12.14 -2.31
C VAL A 94 10.56 11.33 -2.35
N LEU A 95 10.59 10.08 -1.88
CA LEU A 95 9.44 9.18 -1.91
C LEU A 95 9.02 8.82 -0.48
N ASN A 96 8.04 9.53 0.00
CA ASN A 96 7.48 9.46 1.35
C ASN A 96 5.94 9.51 1.30
N PRO A 97 5.22 9.35 2.42
CA PRO A 97 3.76 9.38 2.43
C PRO A 97 3.16 10.64 1.81
N ASP A 98 3.77 11.82 2.02
CA ASP A 98 3.25 13.09 1.51
C ASP A 98 3.43 13.22 0.00
N SER A 99 4.60 12.85 -0.52
CA SER A 99 4.85 12.84 -1.97
C SER A 99 3.94 11.83 -2.69
N MET A 100 3.73 10.64 -2.12
CA MET A 100 2.80 9.66 -2.69
C MET A 100 1.35 10.16 -2.66
N ARG A 101 0.94 10.86 -1.61
CA ARG A 101 -0.38 11.50 -1.52
C ARG A 101 -0.55 12.58 -2.58
N SER A 102 0.47 13.41 -2.80
CA SER A 102 0.47 14.42 -3.87
C SER A 102 0.33 13.75 -5.24
N MET A 103 1.12 12.72 -5.50
CA MET A 103 1.05 11.96 -6.76
C MET A 103 -0.31 11.30 -6.98
N LEU A 104 -0.97 10.81 -5.91
CA LEU A 104 -2.33 10.29 -6.01
C LEU A 104 -3.32 11.37 -6.41
N ARG A 105 -3.23 12.56 -5.79
CA ARG A 105 -4.09 13.71 -6.16
C ARG A 105 -3.92 14.11 -7.62
N GLU A 106 -2.69 14.17 -8.09
CA GLU A 106 -2.42 14.47 -9.49
C GLU A 106 -2.97 13.40 -10.44
N HIS A 107 -2.85 12.13 -10.06
CA HIS A 107 -3.44 11.03 -10.83
C HIS A 107 -4.96 11.16 -10.92
N LEU A 108 -5.64 11.43 -9.82
CA LEU A 108 -7.10 11.65 -9.78
C LEU A 108 -7.53 12.88 -10.59
N ALA A 109 -6.66 13.87 -10.71
CA ALA A 109 -6.86 15.04 -11.59
C ALA A 109 -6.49 14.77 -13.06
N GLY A 110 -6.19 13.52 -13.45
CA GLY A 110 -5.79 13.14 -14.81
C GLY A 110 -4.38 13.58 -15.20
N LYS A 111 -3.53 13.96 -14.24
CA LYS A 111 -2.17 14.41 -14.47
C LYS A 111 -1.17 13.29 -14.22
N ALA A 112 -0.23 13.11 -15.13
CA ALA A 112 0.91 12.22 -14.91
C ALA A 112 1.95 12.92 -14.05
N ALA A 113 2.29 12.30 -12.91
CA ALA A 113 3.38 12.74 -12.05
C ALA A 113 4.49 11.69 -12.02
N ARG A 114 5.73 12.14 -11.89
CA ARG A 114 6.89 11.29 -11.76
C ARG A 114 7.94 11.94 -10.88
N VAL A 115 8.64 11.11 -10.11
CA VAL A 115 9.78 11.53 -9.30
C VAL A 115 10.98 10.64 -9.61
N GLU A 116 12.17 11.21 -9.56
CA GLU A 116 13.42 10.46 -9.73
C GLU A 116 13.95 10.05 -8.37
N VAL A 117 14.20 8.75 -8.21
CA VAL A 117 14.62 8.15 -6.94
C VAL A 117 15.99 7.51 -7.14
N ALA A 118 16.96 7.96 -6.37
CA ALA A 118 18.28 7.33 -6.32
C ALA A 118 18.20 5.98 -5.60
N CYS A 119 18.53 4.91 -6.28
CA CYS A 119 18.48 3.55 -5.76
C CYS A 119 19.85 2.89 -5.93
N ARG A 120 20.12 1.93 -5.05
CA ARG A 120 21.28 1.05 -5.17
C ARG A 120 20.81 -0.35 -5.55
N ARG A 121 21.46 -0.96 -6.52
CA ARG A 121 21.23 -2.34 -6.92
C ARG A 121 22.51 -3.15 -6.96
N ILE A 122 22.40 -4.46 -6.80
CA ILE A 122 23.49 -5.40 -7.05
C ILE A 122 23.48 -5.73 -8.54
N ALA A 123 24.60 -5.60 -9.20
CA ALA A 123 24.85 -6.00 -10.57
C ALA A 123 25.87 -7.15 -10.62
N ILE A 124 25.74 -8.01 -11.62
CA ILE A 124 26.63 -9.14 -11.85
C ILE A 124 27.62 -8.77 -12.96
N ASN A 125 28.89 -8.81 -12.66
CA ASN A 125 29.91 -8.79 -13.70
C ASN A 125 30.16 -10.24 -14.18
N ARG A 126 29.56 -10.59 -15.32
CA ARG A 126 29.60 -11.96 -15.84
C ARG A 126 31.05 -12.39 -16.24
N ARG A 127 31.90 -11.46 -16.67
CA ARG A 127 33.29 -11.79 -17.04
C ARG A 127 34.15 -12.14 -15.82
N ARG A 128 33.93 -11.40 -14.71
CA ARG A 128 34.69 -11.59 -13.46
C ARG A 128 33.96 -12.49 -12.46
N GLN A 129 32.78 -12.94 -12.79
CA GLN A 129 31.90 -13.72 -11.89
C GLN A 129 31.76 -13.07 -10.48
N SER A 130 31.68 -11.76 -10.45
CA SER A 130 31.64 -10.98 -9.21
C SER A 130 30.38 -10.14 -9.13
N LEU A 131 29.94 -9.88 -7.89
CA LEU A 131 28.85 -8.98 -7.58
C LEU A 131 29.42 -7.62 -7.19
N HIS A 132 28.79 -6.56 -7.66
CA HIS A 132 29.14 -5.20 -7.28
C HIS A 132 27.88 -4.33 -7.14
N SER A 133 27.98 -3.31 -6.30
CA SER A 133 26.91 -2.34 -6.09
C SER A 133 26.97 -1.26 -7.17
N VAL A 134 25.81 -0.91 -7.72
CA VAL A 134 25.67 0.16 -8.72
C VAL A 134 24.57 1.12 -8.27
N ASP A 135 24.89 2.41 -8.27
CA ASP A 135 23.90 3.45 -8.05
C ASP A 135 23.18 3.75 -9.37
N VAL A 136 21.86 3.77 -9.31
CA VAL A 136 20.96 4.00 -10.46
C VAL A 136 19.87 4.98 -10.07
N VAL A 137 19.45 5.81 -11.02
CA VAL A 137 18.28 6.66 -10.86
C VAL A 137 17.10 5.97 -11.54
N LYS A 138 16.02 5.75 -10.79
CA LYS A 138 14.78 5.18 -11.30
C LYS A 138 13.66 6.22 -11.24
N LYS A 139 12.76 6.17 -12.24
CA LYS A 139 11.58 7.03 -12.28
C LYS A 139 10.42 6.30 -11.62
N TYR A 140 9.92 6.83 -10.54
CA TYR A 140 8.66 6.42 -9.93
C TYR A 140 7.52 7.23 -10.56
N ARG A 141 6.42 6.58 -10.93
CA ARG A 141 5.31 7.17 -11.68
C ARG A 141 3.99 6.84 -11.00
N ASN A 142 3.02 7.76 -11.10
CA ASN A 142 1.67 7.58 -10.58
C ASN A 142 0.69 6.94 -11.57
N ASP A 143 1.09 6.73 -12.81
CA ASP A 143 0.23 6.25 -13.90
C ASP A 143 0.37 4.74 -14.18
N VAL A 144 1.11 4.01 -13.35
CA VAL A 144 1.34 2.58 -13.52
C VAL A 144 0.35 1.76 -12.69
N PHE A 145 -0.92 1.78 -13.08
CA PHE A 145 -1.96 0.88 -12.55
C PHE A 145 -2.16 -0.30 -13.50
N ASP A 146 -1.15 -1.17 -13.59
CA ASP A 146 -1.16 -2.30 -14.51
C ASP A 146 -2.11 -3.44 -14.12
N LYS A 147 -2.67 -3.40 -12.89
CA LYS A 147 -3.53 -4.46 -12.36
C LYS A 147 -4.92 -4.00 -11.94
N ARG A 148 -5.08 -2.73 -11.60
CA ARG A 148 -6.36 -2.17 -11.16
C ARG A 148 -6.59 -0.80 -11.77
N ALA A 149 -7.82 -0.56 -12.20
CA ALA A 149 -8.29 0.73 -12.68
C ALA A 149 -9.06 1.46 -11.56
N VAL A 150 -8.97 2.76 -11.50
CA VAL A 150 -9.80 3.61 -10.63
C VAL A 150 -11.18 3.73 -11.25
N VAL A 151 -12.22 3.44 -10.47
CA VAL A 151 -13.62 3.42 -10.93
C VAL A 151 -14.30 4.76 -10.74
N SER A 152 -14.01 5.45 -9.64
CA SER A 152 -14.66 6.71 -9.30
C SER A 152 -13.66 7.87 -9.24
N ASN A 153 -14.06 9.01 -9.82
CA ASN A 153 -13.44 10.31 -9.59
C ASN A 153 -13.97 10.89 -8.28
N ALA A 154 -13.85 10.14 -7.19
CA ALA A 154 -14.26 10.62 -5.88
C ALA A 154 -13.55 11.95 -5.60
N ASN A 155 -14.28 12.94 -5.12
CA ASN A 155 -13.69 14.16 -4.60
C ASN A 155 -12.83 13.75 -3.39
N PHE A 156 -11.51 13.75 -3.55
CA PHE A 156 -10.56 13.22 -2.58
C PHE A 156 -10.63 13.95 -1.23
N GLU A 157 -11.14 15.18 -1.23
CA GLU A 157 -11.31 15.99 -0.01
C GLU A 157 -12.56 15.56 0.77
N GLU A 158 -13.63 15.21 0.08
CA GLU A 158 -14.89 14.77 0.69
C GLU A 158 -14.93 13.25 0.94
N ASN A 159 -14.30 12.48 0.05
CA ASN A 159 -14.22 11.03 0.16
C ASN A 159 -12.78 10.54 -0.12
N PRO A 160 -11.98 10.28 0.91
CA PRO A 160 -10.62 9.82 0.75
C PRO A 160 -10.50 8.37 0.22
N TYR A 161 -11.62 7.69 0.06
CA TYR A 161 -11.65 6.31 -0.44
C TYR A 161 -11.82 6.30 -1.96
N VAL A 162 -10.88 5.66 -2.64
CA VAL A 162 -10.93 5.48 -4.09
C VAL A 162 -11.28 4.03 -4.39
N GLU A 163 -12.42 3.83 -5.04
CA GLU A 163 -12.82 2.52 -5.50
C GLU A 163 -11.97 2.10 -6.71
N THR A 164 -11.48 0.86 -6.71
CA THR A 164 -10.70 0.30 -7.82
C THR A 164 -11.23 -1.06 -8.22
N MET A 165 -11.12 -1.39 -9.52
CA MET A 165 -11.46 -2.71 -10.07
C MET A 165 -10.24 -3.34 -10.77
N PRO A 166 -10.21 -4.65 -11.00
CA PRO A 166 -9.19 -5.29 -11.84
C PRO A 166 -9.13 -4.64 -13.22
N PHE A 167 -7.92 -4.44 -13.74
CA PHE A 167 -7.75 -3.88 -15.07
C PHE A 167 -8.42 -4.77 -16.13
N GLY A 168 -9.22 -4.18 -16.99
CA GLY A 168 -10.00 -4.89 -18.02
C GLY A 168 -11.37 -5.41 -17.56
N ALA A 169 -11.70 -5.39 -16.26
CA ALA A 169 -13.04 -5.69 -15.79
C ALA A 169 -14.02 -4.58 -16.23
N ARG A 170 -15.24 -4.97 -16.60
CA ARG A 170 -16.31 -4.02 -16.89
C ARG A 170 -17.09 -3.74 -15.61
N HIS A 171 -17.57 -2.52 -15.45
CA HIS A 171 -18.37 -2.11 -14.27
C HIS A 171 -19.60 -3.01 -14.05
N ARG A 172 -20.17 -3.58 -15.11
CA ARG A 172 -21.28 -4.55 -15.05
C ARG A 172 -20.90 -5.87 -14.39
N ASP A 173 -19.63 -6.28 -14.47
CA ASP A 173 -19.16 -7.56 -13.95
C ASP A 173 -19.11 -7.57 -12.42
N TYR A 174 -19.25 -6.40 -11.79
CA TYR A 174 -19.24 -6.23 -10.33
C TYR A 174 -20.62 -5.97 -9.74
N ALA A 175 -21.58 -5.50 -10.52
CA ALA A 175 -22.94 -5.24 -10.02
C ALA A 175 -23.66 -6.52 -9.57
N ASP A 176 -23.27 -7.67 -10.14
CA ASP A 176 -23.88 -8.97 -9.83
C ASP A 176 -23.13 -9.76 -8.73
N CYS A 177 -22.06 -9.18 -8.15
CA CYS A 177 -21.22 -9.87 -7.16
C CYS A 177 -21.47 -9.43 -5.71
N PHE A 178 -22.36 -8.43 -5.47
CA PHE A 178 -22.66 -7.90 -4.14
C PHE A 178 -24.16 -7.89 -3.84
#